data_1fecb943d994c9279b722b7458f5ef31
#
_entry.id   1fecb943d994c9279b722b7458f5ef31
#
_cell.length_a   1.000
_cell.length_b   1.000
_cell.length_c   1.000
_cell.angle_alpha   90.00
_cell.angle_beta   90.00
_cell.angle_gamma   90.00
#
_symmetry.space_group_name_H-M   'P 1'
#
loop_
_entity.id
_entity.type
_entity.pdbx_description
1 polymer ?
#
loop_
_entity_poly.entity_id
_entity_poly.type
_entity_poly.pdbx_seq_one_letter_code
_entity_poly.pdbx_strand_id
1 'polypeptide(L)'
;PVTIADLKVNELIIKRINSKYKDIDWEILSEENAKIDSENSINQSEWMWVLDPLDGTKDFIQGTSNYAMHLALNYKQKPYIGIVLIPEKEELWISNGENGWCEKRDGSFIKPDLFMSKSLQEMILVTSKNHNNEILKKLIQKIQFRNVIVMGSIGCKIASIVKGESDLYISLSLPEKSSPKDWDFAAPETILKAAGGAITNLENQNLSYGTLKFEHGGI
;
A
#
# COMPACT_ATOMS: atom_id res chain seq x y z
N PRO A 1 -14.65 8.07 0.57
CA PRO A 1 -15.92 7.36 0.73
C PRO A 1 -15.67 6.10 1.55
N VAL A 2 -16.71 5.62 2.25
CA VAL A 2 -16.73 4.36 3.00
C VAL A 2 -17.91 3.55 2.49
N THR A 3 -17.74 2.25 2.32
CA THR A 3 -18.80 1.32 1.91
C THR A 3 -19.07 0.26 3.00
N ILE A 4 -20.11 -0.53 2.82
CA ILE A 4 -20.39 -1.68 3.70
C ILE A 4 -19.23 -2.71 3.63
N ALA A 5 -18.52 -2.79 2.50
CA ALA A 5 -17.39 -3.69 2.35
C ALA A 5 -16.22 -3.29 3.27
N ASP A 6 -15.87 -1.99 3.31
CA ASP A 6 -14.83 -1.47 4.22
C ASP A 6 -15.13 -1.88 5.66
N LEU A 7 -16.34 -1.60 6.14
CA LEU A 7 -16.74 -1.88 7.52
C LEU A 7 -16.74 -3.38 7.85
N LYS A 8 -17.26 -4.22 6.96
CA LYS A 8 -17.33 -5.68 7.19
C LYS A 8 -15.94 -6.33 7.16
N VAL A 9 -15.06 -5.92 6.25
CA VAL A 9 -13.69 -6.43 6.20
C VAL A 9 -12.93 -5.99 7.45
N ASN A 10 -13.07 -4.72 7.84
CA ASN A 10 -12.48 -4.19 9.07
C ASN A 10 -12.90 -5.04 10.30
N GLU A 11 -14.20 -5.21 10.51
CA GLU A 11 -14.73 -5.99 11.63
C GLU A 11 -14.23 -7.44 11.61
N LEU A 12 -14.27 -8.09 10.45
CA LEU A 12 -13.86 -9.48 10.29
C LEU A 12 -12.39 -9.70 10.65
N ILE A 13 -11.50 -8.86 10.12
CA ILE A 13 -10.05 -8.99 10.35
C ILE A 13 -9.70 -8.71 11.81
N ILE A 14 -10.18 -7.61 12.37
CA ILE A 14 -9.94 -7.24 13.77
C ILE A 14 -10.44 -8.34 14.71
N LYS A 15 -11.66 -8.84 14.50
CA LYS A 15 -12.23 -9.94 15.29
C LYS A 15 -11.37 -11.20 15.21
N ARG A 16 -10.85 -11.55 14.05
CA ARG A 16 -9.98 -12.73 13.87
C ARG A 16 -8.64 -12.57 14.58
N ILE A 17 -8.00 -11.41 14.46
CA ILE A 17 -6.75 -11.11 15.16
C ILE A 17 -6.98 -11.25 16.68
N ASN A 18 -7.96 -10.55 17.23
CA ASN A 18 -8.25 -10.54 18.65
C ASN A 18 -8.67 -11.92 19.18
N SER A 19 -9.40 -12.71 18.40
CA SER A 19 -9.83 -14.04 18.85
C SER A 19 -8.73 -15.08 18.82
N LYS A 20 -7.82 -15.01 17.85
CA LYS A 20 -6.75 -16.01 17.64
C LYS A 20 -5.53 -15.76 18.52
N TYR A 21 -5.28 -14.51 18.87
CA TYR A 21 -4.04 -14.09 19.54
C TYR A 21 -4.32 -13.26 20.80
N LYS A 22 -5.16 -13.80 21.68
CA LYS A 22 -5.70 -13.11 22.86
C LYS A 22 -4.64 -12.65 23.86
N ASP A 23 -3.50 -13.36 23.91
CA ASP A 23 -2.47 -13.16 24.93
C ASP A 23 -1.26 -12.36 24.42
N ILE A 24 -1.38 -11.76 23.23
CA ILE A 24 -0.29 -10.97 22.66
C ILE A 24 -0.65 -9.50 22.79
N ASP A 25 0.29 -8.74 23.36
CA ASP A 25 0.19 -7.28 23.49
C ASP A 25 0.62 -6.63 22.17
N TRP A 26 -0.38 -6.32 21.34
CA TRP A 26 -0.22 -5.53 20.13
C TRP A 26 -1.37 -4.56 19.94
N GLU A 27 -1.12 -3.52 19.18
CA GLU A 27 -2.15 -2.56 18.78
C GLU A 27 -2.65 -2.85 17.37
N ILE A 28 -3.85 -2.32 17.07
CA ILE A 28 -4.44 -2.42 15.75
C ILE A 28 -4.82 -1.02 15.28
N LEU A 29 -4.10 -0.53 14.29
CA LEU A 29 -4.42 0.68 13.55
C LEU A 29 -5.17 0.28 12.27
N SER A 30 -6.39 0.78 12.09
CA SER A 30 -7.08 0.62 10.81
C SER A 30 -7.57 1.97 10.28
N GLU A 31 -7.75 2.08 8.97
CA GLU A 31 -8.32 3.27 8.35
C GLU A 31 -9.65 3.66 8.99
N GLU A 32 -10.53 2.69 9.24
CA GLU A 32 -11.88 2.95 9.76
C GLU A 32 -11.88 3.31 11.25
N ASN A 33 -10.97 2.74 12.05
CA ASN A 33 -10.84 3.09 13.47
C ASN A 33 -10.19 4.46 13.63
N ALA A 34 -9.17 4.79 12.85
CA ALA A 34 -8.47 6.07 12.90
C ALA A 34 -9.38 7.27 12.55
N LYS A 35 -10.45 7.06 11.81
CA LYS A 35 -11.46 8.09 11.52
C LYS A 35 -12.36 8.40 12.71
N ILE A 36 -12.51 7.45 13.64
CA ILE A 36 -13.38 7.58 14.83
C ILE A 36 -12.60 8.16 16.00
N ASP A 37 -11.37 7.69 16.19
CA ASP A 37 -10.50 8.10 17.30
C ASP A 37 -9.67 9.31 16.90
N SER A 38 -10.22 10.50 17.06
CA SER A 38 -9.57 11.77 16.73
C SER A 38 -8.45 12.18 17.71
N GLU A 39 -8.28 11.48 18.82
CA GLU A 39 -7.21 11.71 19.79
C GLU A 39 -6.04 10.76 19.51
N ASN A 40 -5.03 11.31 18.85
CA ASN A 40 -3.78 10.65 18.51
C ASN A 40 -3.03 10.14 19.74
N SER A 41 -3.32 8.92 20.19
CA SER A 41 -2.41 8.22 21.10
C SER A 41 -1.20 7.78 20.29
N ILE A 42 -0.03 8.32 20.63
CA ILE A 42 1.24 7.80 20.15
C ILE A 42 1.31 6.35 20.60
N ASN A 43 1.37 5.46 19.65
CA ASN A 43 1.40 4.02 19.87
C ASN A 43 2.60 3.63 20.76
N GLN A 44 2.34 2.90 21.85
CA GLN A 44 3.35 2.46 22.80
C GLN A 44 3.76 1.00 22.60
N SER A 45 2.97 0.20 21.86
CA SER A 45 3.28 -1.19 21.61
C SER A 45 4.40 -1.34 20.57
N GLU A 46 5.34 -2.27 20.81
CA GLU A 46 6.37 -2.60 19.82
C GLU A 46 5.78 -3.26 18.56
N TRP A 47 4.63 -3.92 18.69
CA TRP A 47 3.95 -4.61 17.61
C TRP A 47 2.62 -3.95 17.29
N MET A 48 2.38 -3.66 16.03
CA MET A 48 1.15 -3.03 15.57
C MET A 48 0.67 -3.65 14.26
N TRP A 49 -0.56 -4.12 14.26
CA TRP A 49 -1.27 -4.42 13.01
C TRP A 49 -1.73 -3.13 12.35
N VAL A 50 -1.51 -3.03 11.05
CA VAL A 50 -1.94 -1.88 10.22
C VAL A 50 -2.83 -2.42 9.11
N LEU A 51 -4.08 -1.94 9.07
CA LEU A 51 -5.12 -2.45 8.18
C LEU A 51 -5.73 -1.33 7.32
N ASP A 52 -5.69 -1.51 6.02
CA ASP A 52 -6.61 -0.85 5.09
C ASP A 52 -7.60 -1.90 4.60
N PRO A 53 -8.86 -1.86 5.02
CA PRO A 53 -9.84 -2.86 4.62
C PRO A 53 -10.22 -2.80 3.14
N LEU A 54 -10.09 -1.63 2.51
CA LEU A 54 -10.41 -1.44 1.09
C LEU A 54 -9.70 -0.22 0.48
N ASP A 55 -8.41 -0.35 0.19
CA ASP A 55 -7.67 0.64 -0.59
C ASP A 55 -8.22 0.70 -2.02
N GLY A 56 -8.55 1.90 -2.46
CA GLY A 56 -9.19 2.11 -3.74
C GLY A 56 -10.72 2.05 -3.70
N THR A 57 -11.36 2.49 -2.61
CA THR A 57 -12.84 2.49 -2.43
C THR A 57 -13.59 3.10 -3.60
N LYS A 58 -13.05 4.14 -4.25
CA LYS A 58 -13.66 4.74 -5.45
C LYS A 58 -13.66 3.78 -6.64
N ASP A 59 -12.59 3.01 -6.82
CA ASP A 59 -12.48 1.99 -7.86
C ASP A 59 -13.43 0.84 -7.60
N PHE A 60 -13.59 0.42 -6.34
CA PHE A 60 -14.59 -0.57 -5.93
C PHE A 60 -16.01 -0.11 -6.27
N ILE A 61 -16.40 1.13 -5.91
CA ILE A 61 -17.72 1.70 -6.21
C ILE A 61 -17.97 1.78 -7.73
N GLN A 62 -16.92 2.06 -8.51
CA GLN A 62 -17.00 2.15 -9.97
C GLN A 62 -16.98 0.78 -10.67
N GLY A 63 -16.79 -0.31 -9.92
CA GLY A 63 -16.70 -1.66 -10.48
C GLY A 63 -15.45 -1.90 -11.31
N THR A 64 -14.34 -1.20 -11.01
CA THR A 64 -13.04 -1.50 -11.64
C THR A 64 -12.29 -2.56 -10.83
N SER A 65 -11.24 -3.14 -11.43
CA SER A 65 -10.41 -4.18 -10.78
C SER A 65 -9.24 -3.61 -9.94
N ASN A 66 -9.23 -2.30 -9.67
CA ASN A 66 -8.07 -1.62 -9.06
C ASN A 66 -8.33 -1.26 -7.59
N TYR A 67 -8.71 -2.24 -6.79
CA TYR A 67 -8.84 -2.12 -5.34
C TYR A 67 -8.21 -3.32 -4.64
N ALA A 68 -7.81 -3.14 -3.38
CA ALA A 68 -7.14 -4.18 -2.61
C ALA A 68 -7.42 -4.03 -1.10
N MET A 69 -7.24 -5.11 -0.34
CA MET A 69 -7.13 -5.06 1.12
C MET A 69 -5.65 -5.15 1.50
N HIS A 70 -5.21 -4.31 2.44
CA HIS A 70 -3.86 -4.31 2.96
C HIS A 70 -3.86 -4.70 4.45
N LEU A 71 -2.99 -5.63 4.83
CA LEU A 71 -2.73 -5.96 6.22
C LEU A 71 -1.23 -6.08 6.44
N ALA A 72 -0.69 -5.27 7.35
CA ALA A 72 0.70 -5.35 7.76
C ALA A 72 0.83 -5.63 9.25
N LEU A 73 1.92 -6.28 9.65
CA LEU A 73 2.40 -6.32 11.02
C LEU A 73 3.69 -5.51 11.09
N ASN A 74 3.64 -4.41 11.82
CA ASN A 74 4.79 -3.57 12.08
C ASN A 74 5.48 -3.96 13.37
N TYR A 75 6.82 -3.93 13.38
CA TYR A 75 7.65 -4.04 14.56
C TYR A 75 8.49 -2.78 14.73
N LYS A 76 8.37 -2.12 15.89
CA LYS A 76 9.08 -0.87 16.18
C LYS A 76 8.95 0.14 15.04
N GLN A 77 7.71 0.41 14.63
CA GLN A 77 7.36 1.38 13.60
C GLN A 77 7.90 1.06 12.19
N LYS A 78 8.29 -0.20 11.94
CA LYS A 78 8.74 -0.65 10.61
C LYS A 78 7.87 -1.83 10.15
N PRO A 79 7.35 -1.81 8.93
CA PRO A 79 6.63 -2.94 8.38
C PRO A 79 7.53 -4.18 8.33
N TYR A 80 7.04 -5.31 8.87
CA TYR A 80 7.76 -6.57 8.96
C TYR A 80 7.11 -7.67 8.14
N ILE A 81 5.78 -7.83 8.27
CA ILE A 81 4.98 -8.74 7.46
C ILE A 81 3.97 -7.90 6.68
N GLY A 82 3.70 -8.27 5.44
CA GLY A 82 2.69 -7.60 4.63
C GLY A 82 1.87 -8.57 3.80
N ILE A 83 0.59 -8.26 3.70
CA ILE A 83 -0.39 -9.00 2.91
C ILE A 83 -1.18 -7.97 2.09
N VAL A 84 -1.25 -8.19 0.78
CA VAL A 84 -2.11 -7.42 -0.14
C VAL A 84 -2.99 -8.41 -0.90
N LEU A 85 -4.30 -8.35 -0.68
CA LEU A 85 -5.28 -9.14 -1.41
C LEU A 85 -5.91 -8.27 -2.49
N ILE A 86 -5.82 -8.69 -3.76
CA ILE A 86 -6.46 -8.05 -4.92
C ILE A 86 -7.57 -9.01 -5.42
N PRO A 87 -8.80 -8.84 -4.96
CA PRO A 87 -9.87 -9.83 -5.17
C PRO A 87 -10.19 -10.09 -6.65
N GLU A 88 -10.29 -9.04 -7.44
CA GLU A 88 -10.64 -9.12 -8.86
C GLU A 88 -9.56 -9.78 -9.74
N LYS A 89 -8.33 -9.83 -9.24
CA LYS A 89 -7.21 -10.51 -9.92
C LYS A 89 -6.94 -11.89 -9.32
N GLU A 90 -7.67 -12.26 -8.27
CA GLU A 90 -7.48 -13.50 -7.49
C GLU A 90 -6.03 -13.65 -7.00
N GLU A 91 -5.39 -12.53 -6.64
CA GLU A 91 -4.00 -12.44 -6.21
C GLU A 91 -3.91 -12.15 -4.72
N LEU A 92 -3.18 -12.98 -3.98
CA LEU A 92 -2.82 -12.79 -2.58
C LEU A 92 -1.30 -12.64 -2.48
N TRP A 93 -0.84 -11.40 -2.43
CA TRP A 93 0.56 -11.06 -2.24
C TRP A 93 0.93 -11.12 -0.76
N ILE A 94 2.03 -11.81 -0.44
CA ILE A 94 2.49 -12.03 0.93
C ILE A 94 3.98 -11.71 1.00
N SER A 95 4.40 -11.06 2.09
CA SER A 95 5.81 -10.92 2.46
C SER A 95 5.99 -11.27 3.93
N ASN A 96 7.03 -12.03 4.24
CA ASN A 96 7.43 -12.38 5.62
C ASN A 96 8.65 -11.59 6.12
N GLY A 97 8.94 -10.46 5.47
CA GLY A 97 10.09 -9.61 5.77
C GLY A 97 11.35 -9.91 4.96
N GLU A 98 11.55 -11.15 4.53
CA GLU A 98 12.72 -11.57 3.73
C GLU A 98 12.31 -11.98 2.32
N ASN A 99 11.24 -12.73 2.22
CA ASN A 99 10.73 -13.28 0.97
C ASN A 99 9.33 -12.74 0.67
N GLY A 100 9.04 -12.57 -0.62
CA GLY A 100 7.73 -12.21 -1.12
C GLY A 100 7.26 -13.18 -2.19
N TRP A 101 5.95 -13.41 -2.26
CA TRP A 101 5.31 -14.23 -3.28
C TRP A 101 3.85 -13.84 -3.45
N CYS A 102 3.26 -14.26 -4.54
CA CYS A 102 1.82 -14.19 -4.76
C CYS A 102 1.25 -15.59 -4.87
N GLU A 103 0.19 -15.85 -4.11
CA GLU A 103 -0.66 -17.03 -4.25
C GLU A 103 -1.89 -16.66 -5.07
N LYS A 104 -2.18 -17.46 -6.09
CA LYS A 104 -3.41 -17.31 -6.87
C LYS A 104 -4.46 -18.30 -6.39
N ARG A 105 -5.72 -18.01 -6.68
CA ARG A 105 -6.85 -18.86 -6.29
C ARG A 105 -6.80 -20.25 -6.90
N ASP A 106 -6.16 -20.40 -8.06
CA ASP A 106 -5.94 -21.69 -8.72
C ASP A 106 -4.79 -22.51 -8.10
N GLY A 107 -4.14 -22.00 -7.04
CA GLY A 107 -3.01 -22.62 -6.37
C GLY A 107 -1.66 -22.35 -7.05
N SER A 108 -1.61 -21.57 -8.11
CA SER A 108 -0.34 -21.18 -8.71
C SER A 108 0.35 -20.07 -7.90
N PHE A 109 1.69 -19.96 -8.06
CA PHE A 109 2.53 -19.00 -7.37
C PHE A 109 3.28 -18.11 -8.34
N ILE A 110 3.39 -16.82 -7.99
CA ILE A 110 4.26 -15.87 -8.69
C ILE A 110 5.35 -15.44 -7.70
N LYS A 111 6.61 -15.59 -8.09
CA LYS A 111 7.74 -14.94 -7.41
C LYS A 111 7.98 -13.58 -8.07
N PRO A 112 8.04 -12.50 -7.27
CA PRO A 112 8.45 -11.21 -7.81
C PRO A 112 9.92 -11.29 -8.24
N ASP A 113 10.24 -10.61 -9.34
CA ASP A 113 11.60 -10.51 -9.85
C ASP A 113 11.80 -9.11 -10.45
N LEU A 114 12.55 -8.27 -9.72
CA LEU A 114 12.82 -6.89 -10.11
C LEU A 114 14.27 -6.74 -10.57
N PHE A 115 14.63 -7.41 -11.66
CA PHE A 115 15.98 -7.29 -12.21
C PHE A 115 15.98 -6.58 -13.57
N MET A 116 15.90 -5.25 -13.58
CA MET A 116 16.28 -4.55 -14.81
C MET A 116 16.70 -3.10 -14.51
N SER A 117 17.93 -2.76 -14.89
CA SER A 117 18.36 -1.38 -15.04
C SER A 117 17.76 -0.81 -16.33
N LYS A 118 16.82 0.13 -16.19
CA LYS A 118 16.20 0.86 -17.31
C LYS A 118 16.48 2.36 -17.16
N SER A 119 16.68 3.04 -18.26
CA SER A 119 16.62 4.50 -18.24
C SER A 119 15.19 4.98 -17.95
N LEU A 120 15.02 6.20 -17.42
CA LEU A 120 13.69 6.75 -17.11
C LEU A 120 12.75 6.76 -18.32
N GLN A 121 13.28 6.97 -19.52
CA GLN A 121 12.53 6.99 -20.78
C GLN A 121 12.03 5.60 -21.20
N GLU A 122 12.69 4.54 -20.72
CA GLU A 122 12.28 3.15 -20.97
C GLU A 122 11.30 2.63 -19.93
N MET A 123 11.14 3.35 -18.81
CA MET A 123 10.26 2.96 -17.71
C MET A 123 8.80 3.24 -18.02
N ILE A 124 7.94 2.39 -17.44
CA ILE A 124 6.49 2.58 -17.36
C ILE A 124 6.17 3.14 -15.98
N LEU A 125 5.66 4.38 -15.93
CA LEU A 125 5.21 5.00 -14.70
C LEU A 125 3.79 4.54 -14.38
N VAL A 126 3.53 4.09 -13.14
CA VAL A 126 2.18 3.97 -12.61
C VAL A 126 1.89 5.11 -11.64
N THR A 127 0.71 5.71 -11.74
CA THR A 127 0.29 6.84 -10.88
C THR A 127 -1.20 6.75 -10.51
N SER A 128 -1.64 7.63 -9.62
CA SER A 128 -3.01 7.63 -9.10
C SER A 128 -3.95 8.48 -9.96
N LYS A 129 -5.20 8.02 -10.13
CA LYS A 129 -6.26 8.75 -10.87
C LYS A 129 -6.54 10.15 -10.31
N ASN A 130 -6.46 10.29 -8.99
CA ASN A 130 -6.93 11.47 -8.27
C ASN A 130 -5.84 12.53 -8.04
N HIS A 131 -4.60 12.28 -8.41
CA HIS A 131 -3.50 13.22 -8.25
C HIS A 131 -3.32 14.05 -9.53
N ASN A 132 -4.31 14.90 -9.82
CA ASN A 132 -4.20 15.91 -10.87
C ASN A 132 -3.27 17.04 -10.37
N ASN A 133 -1.97 16.72 -10.29
CA ASN A 133 -0.93 17.62 -9.80
C ASN A 133 -0.14 18.16 -10.99
N GLU A 134 -0.17 19.49 -11.16
CA GLU A 134 0.54 20.16 -12.27
C GLU A 134 2.06 19.92 -12.24
N ILE A 135 2.64 19.72 -11.04
CA ILE A 135 4.06 19.40 -10.90
C ILE A 135 4.34 18.01 -11.47
N LEU A 136 3.51 17.02 -11.13
CA LEU A 136 3.64 15.66 -11.68
C LEU A 136 3.42 15.63 -13.19
N LYS A 137 2.46 16.38 -13.71
CA LYS A 137 2.26 16.51 -15.17
C LYS A 137 3.49 17.08 -15.88
N LYS A 138 4.08 18.15 -15.34
CA LYS A 138 5.32 18.73 -15.87
C LYS A 138 6.49 17.76 -15.80
N LEU A 139 6.60 16.99 -14.72
CA LEU A 139 7.61 15.96 -14.55
C LEU A 139 7.47 14.86 -15.61
N ILE A 140 6.26 14.34 -15.81
CA ILE A 140 5.95 13.32 -16.83
C ILE A 140 6.30 13.84 -18.23
N GLN A 141 5.91 15.06 -18.55
CA GLN A 141 6.22 15.69 -19.86
C GLN A 141 7.72 15.89 -20.06
N LYS A 142 8.47 16.22 -18.99
CA LYS A 142 9.92 16.44 -19.07
C LYS A 142 10.70 15.14 -19.22
N ILE A 143 10.31 14.08 -18.51
CA ILE A 143 11.01 12.78 -18.52
C ILE A 143 10.68 11.98 -19.77
N GLN A 144 9.43 12.07 -20.27
CA GLN A 144 8.94 11.29 -21.42
C GLN A 144 9.06 9.78 -21.20
N PHE A 145 8.42 9.28 -20.11
CA PHE A 145 8.33 7.85 -19.84
C PHE A 145 7.78 7.08 -21.05
N ARG A 146 8.20 5.82 -21.20
CA ARG A 146 7.70 4.93 -22.25
C ARG A 146 6.18 4.82 -22.25
N ASN A 147 5.58 4.75 -21.07
CA ASN A 147 4.12 4.74 -20.88
C ASN A 147 3.76 5.25 -19.49
N VAL A 148 2.52 5.69 -19.33
CA VAL A 148 1.95 6.11 -18.04
C VAL A 148 0.64 5.36 -17.81
N ILE A 149 0.58 4.57 -16.75
CA ILE A 149 -0.60 3.80 -16.34
C ILE A 149 -1.25 4.49 -15.13
N VAL A 150 -2.58 4.50 -15.09
CA VAL A 150 -3.34 5.11 -14.00
C VAL A 150 -4.14 4.04 -13.28
N MET A 151 -3.91 3.87 -11.96
CA MET A 151 -4.60 2.91 -11.10
C MET A 151 -5.06 3.55 -9.80
N GLY A 152 -6.07 2.97 -9.15
CA GLY A 152 -6.59 3.40 -7.85
C GLY A 152 -5.68 2.98 -6.69
N SER A 153 -5.78 1.75 -6.26
CA SER A 153 -5.11 1.17 -5.10
C SER A 153 -3.58 1.24 -5.15
N ILE A 154 -2.93 1.50 -4.01
CA ILE A 154 -1.47 1.41 -3.88
C ILE A 154 -1.02 -0.05 -3.96
N GLY A 155 -1.77 -0.97 -3.33
CA GLY A 155 -1.50 -2.40 -3.47
C GLY A 155 -1.51 -2.89 -4.90
N CYS A 156 -2.48 -2.44 -5.71
CA CYS A 156 -2.52 -2.76 -7.14
C CYS A 156 -1.33 -2.20 -7.92
N LYS A 157 -0.87 -0.97 -7.60
CA LYS A 157 0.31 -0.36 -8.23
C LYS A 157 1.58 -1.14 -7.90
N ILE A 158 1.79 -1.48 -6.63
CA ILE A 158 2.96 -2.25 -6.21
C ILE A 158 2.93 -3.66 -6.80
N ALA A 159 1.77 -4.33 -6.83
CA ALA A 159 1.63 -5.61 -7.52
C ALA A 159 1.99 -5.52 -9.02
N SER A 160 1.61 -4.44 -9.69
CA SER A 160 1.98 -4.16 -11.08
C SER A 160 3.51 -4.01 -11.24
N ILE A 161 4.17 -3.32 -10.30
CA ILE A 161 5.63 -3.17 -10.32
C ILE A 161 6.32 -4.51 -10.11
N VAL A 162 5.96 -5.28 -9.08
CA VAL A 162 6.63 -6.55 -8.76
C VAL A 162 6.37 -7.65 -9.79
N LYS A 163 5.37 -7.46 -10.67
CA LYS A 163 5.13 -8.31 -11.86
C LYS A 163 5.85 -7.81 -13.11
N GLY A 164 6.52 -6.65 -13.06
CA GLY A 164 7.16 -6.05 -14.23
C GLY A 164 6.19 -5.43 -15.26
N GLU A 165 4.93 -5.23 -14.88
CA GLU A 165 3.91 -4.53 -15.71
C GLU A 165 4.13 -3.01 -15.69
N SER A 166 4.75 -2.49 -14.64
CA SER A 166 5.22 -1.12 -14.50
C SER A 166 6.55 -1.10 -13.74
N ASP A 167 7.24 0.03 -13.74
CA ASP A 167 8.61 0.12 -13.21
C ASP A 167 8.72 1.11 -12.04
N LEU A 168 7.87 2.13 -12.02
CA LEU A 168 8.00 3.24 -11.07
C LEU A 168 6.62 3.76 -10.66
N TYR A 169 6.47 4.07 -9.37
CA TYR A 169 5.35 4.82 -8.82
C TYR A 169 5.83 6.18 -8.30
N ILE A 170 5.11 7.24 -8.62
CA ILE A 170 5.34 8.58 -8.07
C ILE A 170 4.02 9.14 -7.56
N SER A 171 4.03 9.63 -6.33
CA SER A 171 2.94 10.37 -5.71
C SER A 171 3.46 11.69 -5.17
N LEU A 172 2.82 12.78 -5.54
CA LEU A 172 3.14 14.11 -5.02
C LEU A 172 1.95 14.61 -4.22
N SER A 173 2.04 14.58 -2.91
CA SER A 173 1.03 15.15 -2.03
C SER A 173 1.15 16.66 -1.99
N LEU A 174 0.02 17.37 -2.13
CA LEU A 174 -0.03 18.82 -1.94
C LEU A 174 -0.43 19.13 -0.49
N PRO A 175 0.10 20.19 0.13
CA PRO A 175 -0.14 20.52 1.53
C PRO A 175 -1.61 20.66 1.95
N GLU A 176 -2.51 20.92 1.01
CA GLU A 176 -3.95 21.14 1.26
C GLU A 176 -4.82 19.92 0.88
N LYS A 177 -4.22 18.83 0.45
CA LYS A 177 -4.93 17.59 0.09
C LYS A 177 -4.60 16.47 1.08
N SER A 178 -5.53 15.54 1.25
CA SER A 178 -5.27 14.35 2.06
C SER A 178 -4.03 13.62 1.55
N SER A 179 -3.07 13.44 2.42
CA SER A 179 -1.87 12.64 2.17
C SER A 179 -2.17 11.16 2.36
N PRO A 180 -1.48 10.26 1.65
CA PRO A 180 -1.52 8.84 1.95
C PRO A 180 -1.13 8.57 3.40
N LYS A 181 -1.63 7.49 3.95
CA LYS A 181 -1.48 7.12 5.36
C LYS A 181 -0.65 5.85 5.52
N ASP A 182 -0.34 5.49 6.76
CA ASP A 182 0.40 4.28 7.11
C ASP A 182 -0.24 3.01 6.50
N TRP A 183 -1.56 2.91 6.54
CA TRP A 183 -2.29 1.75 6.03
C TRP A 183 -2.25 1.61 4.50
N ASP A 184 -2.04 2.71 3.78
CA ASP A 184 -1.85 2.68 2.32
C ASP A 184 -0.53 2.00 1.94
N PHE A 185 0.55 2.18 2.74
CA PHE A 185 1.91 1.78 2.37
C PHE A 185 2.48 0.61 3.14
N ALA A 186 2.09 0.37 4.39
CA ALA A 186 2.78 -0.60 5.25
C ALA A 186 2.88 -2.00 4.62
N ALA A 187 1.79 -2.57 4.13
CA ALA A 187 1.81 -3.88 3.47
C ALA A 187 2.46 -3.86 2.09
N PRO A 188 2.11 -2.91 1.17
CA PRO A 188 2.76 -2.82 -0.13
C PRO A 188 4.28 -2.63 -0.07
N GLU A 189 4.80 -1.85 0.90
CA GLU A 189 6.23 -1.64 1.06
C GLU A 189 6.99 -2.94 1.36
N THR A 190 6.45 -3.82 2.23
CA THR A 190 7.11 -5.10 2.53
C THR A 190 7.21 -6.00 1.31
N ILE A 191 6.15 -6.03 0.48
CA ILE A 191 6.11 -6.82 -0.75
C ILE A 191 7.14 -6.30 -1.75
N LEU A 192 7.19 -4.98 -1.95
CA LEU A 192 8.15 -4.37 -2.86
C LEU A 192 9.60 -4.58 -2.39
N LYS A 193 9.87 -4.43 -1.08
CA LYS A 193 11.20 -4.68 -0.50
C LYS A 193 11.64 -6.13 -0.68
N ALA A 194 10.75 -7.09 -0.44
CA ALA A 194 11.03 -8.51 -0.63
C ALA A 194 11.32 -8.87 -2.10
N ALA A 195 10.87 -8.04 -3.04
CA ALA A 195 11.18 -8.13 -4.45
C ALA A 195 12.48 -7.42 -4.85
N GLY A 196 13.14 -6.72 -3.93
CA GLY A 196 14.37 -5.94 -4.20
C GLY A 196 14.13 -4.48 -4.57
N GLY A 197 12.89 -4.00 -4.50
CA GLY A 197 12.54 -2.59 -4.69
C GLY A 197 12.56 -1.77 -3.38
N ALA A 198 12.18 -0.50 -3.47
CA ALA A 198 12.09 0.39 -2.32
C ALA A 198 10.96 1.40 -2.48
N ILE A 199 10.37 1.82 -1.35
CA ILE A 199 9.54 3.03 -1.28
C ILE A 199 10.29 4.03 -0.42
N THR A 200 10.42 5.25 -0.91
CA THR A 200 11.10 6.35 -0.21
C THR A 200 10.28 7.63 -0.31
N ASN A 201 10.56 8.57 0.59
CA ASN A 201 10.12 9.95 0.39
C ASN A 201 10.94 10.65 -0.71
N LEU A 202 10.61 11.90 -1.01
CA LEU A 202 11.29 12.68 -2.05
C LEU A 202 12.75 13.01 -1.73
N GLU A 203 13.18 12.87 -0.48
CA GLU A 203 14.55 13.01 -0.02
C GLU A 203 15.34 11.69 -0.05
N ASN A 204 14.75 10.63 -0.66
CA ASN A 204 15.33 9.28 -0.72
C ASN A 204 15.54 8.64 0.66
N GLN A 205 14.67 8.95 1.62
CA GLN A 205 14.68 8.36 2.95
C GLN A 205 13.58 7.31 3.07
N ASN A 206 13.79 6.28 3.88
CA ASN A 206 12.77 5.29 4.20
C ASN A 206 11.55 5.94 4.86
N LEU A 207 10.38 5.41 4.62
CA LEU A 207 9.15 5.84 5.29
C LEU A 207 9.22 5.55 6.79
N SER A 208 8.62 6.44 7.59
CA SER A 208 8.45 6.28 9.03
C SER A 208 6.98 6.08 9.33
N TYR A 209 6.65 5.05 10.09
CA TYR A 209 5.29 4.67 10.45
C TYR A 209 4.98 5.02 11.90
N GLY A 210 3.69 5.08 12.26
CA GLY A 210 3.27 5.41 13.62
C GLY A 210 3.54 6.87 14.02
N THR A 211 3.73 7.76 13.05
CA THR A 211 3.90 9.20 13.29
C THR A 211 2.58 9.88 13.56
N LEU A 212 2.62 11.12 14.07
CA LEU A 212 1.42 11.93 14.28
C LEU A 212 0.62 12.06 12.96
N LYS A 213 -0.69 11.79 13.00
CA LYS A 213 -1.61 11.75 11.85
C LYS A 213 -1.36 10.62 10.83
N PHE A 214 -0.37 9.76 11.03
CA PHE A 214 -0.06 8.63 10.13
C PHE A 214 0.16 9.04 8.67
N GLU A 215 0.58 10.26 8.39
CA GLU A 215 0.67 10.84 7.05
C GLU A 215 2.04 10.65 6.42
N HIS A 216 2.03 10.30 5.13
CA HIS A 216 3.19 10.30 4.28
C HIS A 216 3.08 11.43 3.26
N GLY A 217 4.19 12.11 3.02
CA GLY A 217 4.29 13.16 2.02
C GLY A 217 4.37 12.63 0.58
N GLY A 218 5.14 13.30 -0.26
CA GLY A 218 5.44 12.80 -1.61
C GLY A 218 6.30 11.54 -1.58
N ILE A 219 6.02 10.65 -2.53
CA ILE A 219 6.71 9.37 -2.75
C ILE A 219 7.26 9.36 -4.18
#